data_22582d70975acd990e6a95bf484c6d72
#
_entry.id   22582d70975acd990e6a95bf484c6d72
#
_cell.length_a   1.000
_cell.length_b   1.000
_cell.length_c   1.000
_cell.angle_alpha   90.00
_cell.angle_beta   90.00
_cell.angle_gamma   90.00
#
_symmetry.space_group_name_H-M   'P 1'
#
loop_
_entity.id
_entity.type
_entity.pdbx_description
1 polymer ?
#
loop_
_entity_poly.entity_id
_entity_poly.type
_entity_poly.pdbx_seq_one_letter_code
_entity_poly.pdbx_strand_id
1 'polypeptide(L)'
;MTIVLADTDAHFRDRLKKRLEKISGVHVVGESSDSEETTAMILNRNPDIVILNSSLRDGLGIEVLRHIKRLMVPPTIIVVTDDPSRDNKTSCSLAGADFIFEKSTEDHKMISTVRLLCIPHKQAQSLDSPVATLDE
;
A
#
# COMPACT_ATOMS: atom_id res chain seq x y z
N MET A 1 -6.50 -2.39 -10.89
CA MET A 1 -5.83 -2.31 -9.56
C MET A 1 -6.23 -1.01 -8.88
N THR A 2 -6.95 -1.12 -7.78
CA THR A 2 -7.46 0.06 -7.07
C THR A 2 -6.63 0.33 -5.82
N ILE A 3 -6.43 1.61 -5.52
CA ILE A 3 -5.54 2.05 -4.44
C ILE A 3 -6.24 3.09 -3.57
N VAL A 4 -6.07 2.97 -2.25
CA VAL A 4 -6.44 4.01 -1.29
C VAL A 4 -5.15 4.59 -0.73
N LEU A 5 -5.09 5.93 -0.65
CA LEU A 5 -3.96 6.67 -0.10
C LEU A 5 -4.34 7.28 1.25
N ALA A 6 -3.55 7.03 2.27
CA ALA A 6 -3.77 7.58 3.60
C ALA A 6 -2.50 8.28 4.08
N ASP A 7 -2.54 9.62 4.12
CA ASP A 7 -1.41 10.45 4.53
C ASP A 7 -1.92 11.84 4.89
N THR A 8 -1.32 12.45 5.89
CA THR A 8 -1.72 13.81 6.31
C THR A 8 -1.30 14.88 5.30
N ASP A 9 -0.30 14.62 4.49
CA ASP A 9 0.25 15.58 3.54
C ASP A 9 -0.51 15.52 2.21
N ALA A 10 -1.38 16.50 1.98
CA ALA A 10 -2.19 16.57 0.77
C ALA A 10 -1.34 16.71 -0.51
N HIS A 11 -0.21 17.42 -0.42
CA HIS A 11 0.68 17.60 -1.57
C HIS A 11 1.33 16.27 -1.95
N PHE A 12 1.74 15.50 -0.95
CA PHE A 12 2.31 14.19 -1.18
C PHE A 12 1.27 13.27 -1.84
N ARG A 13 0.04 13.26 -1.32
CA ARG A 13 -1.04 12.44 -1.91
C ARG A 13 -1.28 12.83 -3.37
N ASP A 14 -1.32 14.13 -3.65
CA ASP A 14 -1.58 14.61 -5.01
C ASP A 14 -0.48 14.19 -5.99
N ARG A 15 0.78 14.37 -5.60
CA ARG A 15 1.91 13.96 -6.44
C ARG A 15 1.92 12.46 -6.65
N LEU A 16 1.68 11.70 -5.59
CA LEU A 16 1.68 10.25 -5.65
C LEU A 16 0.54 9.75 -6.53
N LYS A 17 -0.65 10.31 -6.37
CA LYS A 17 -1.79 9.94 -7.20
C LYS A 17 -1.49 10.12 -8.68
N LYS A 18 -0.91 11.26 -9.04
CA LYS A 18 -0.57 11.55 -10.44
C LYS A 18 0.43 10.54 -10.99
N ARG A 19 1.41 10.16 -10.19
CA ARG A 19 2.40 9.17 -10.62
C ARG A 19 1.79 7.78 -10.73
N LEU A 20 0.97 7.39 -9.78
CA LEU A 20 0.33 6.07 -9.77
C LEU A 20 -0.62 5.89 -10.94
N GLU A 21 -1.39 6.92 -11.24
CA GLU A 21 -2.40 6.83 -12.31
C GLU A 21 -1.78 6.84 -13.71
N LYS A 22 -0.48 7.08 -13.84
CA LYS A 22 0.24 6.86 -15.09
C LYS A 22 0.50 5.38 -15.35
N ILE A 23 0.36 4.54 -14.34
CA ILE A 23 0.50 3.09 -14.51
C ILE A 23 -0.82 2.56 -15.08
N SER A 24 -0.73 1.86 -16.19
CA SER A 24 -1.93 1.35 -16.85
C SER A 24 -2.75 0.48 -15.91
N GLY A 25 -4.05 0.75 -15.83
CA GLY A 25 -4.97 -0.03 -15.01
C GLY A 25 -4.99 0.32 -13.54
N VAL A 26 -4.24 1.33 -13.10
CA VAL A 26 -4.22 1.77 -11.71
C VAL A 26 -5.15 2.95 -11.50
N HIS A 27 -6.00 2.86 -10.48
CA HIS A 27 -6.94 3.91 -10.12
C HIS A 27 -6.88 4.18 -8.62
N VAL A 28 -6.66 5.42 -8.24
CA VAL A 28 -6.75 5.84 -6.85
C VAL A 28 -8.21 6.12 -6.55
N VAL A 29 -8.81 5.28 -5.73
CA VAL A 29 -10.25 5.33 -5.46
C VAL A 29 -10.61 6.05 -4.17
N GLY A 30 -9.63 6.50 -3.41
CA GLY A 30 -9.89 7.26 -2.20
C GLY A 30 -8.63 7.79 -1.57
N GLU A 31 -8.78 8.88 -0.82
CA GLU A 31 -7.72 9.54 -0.07
C GLU A 31 -8.23 9.93 1.30
N SER A 32 -7.38 9.84 2.31
CA SER A 32 -7.76 10.22 3.66
C SER A 32 -6.54 10.69 4.46
N SER A 33 -6.80 11.34 5.59
CA SER A 33 -5.74 11.87 6.46
C SER A 33 -5.84 11.38 7.90
N ASP A 34 -6.90 10.69 8.28
CA ASP A 34 -7.05 10.16 9.64
C ASP A 34 -7.46 8.69 9.63
N SER A 35 -7.36 8.05 10.79
CA SER A 35 -7.56 6.60 10.90
C SER A 35 -9.00 6.18 10.65
N GLU A 36 -9.95 6.93 11.16
CA GLU A 36 -11.36 6.57 11.04
C GLU A 36 -11.82 6.63 9.59
N GLU A 37 -11.51 7.72 8.92
CA GLU A 37 -11.85 7.89 7.51
C GLU A 37 -11.15 6.83 6.65
N THR A 38 -9.88 6.55 6.95
CA THR A 38 -9.11 5.54 6.23
C THR A 38 -9.76 4.17 6.34
N THR A 39 -10.12 3.78 7.57
CA THR A 39 -10.74 2.48 7.81
C THR A 39 -12.08 2.37 7.09
N ALA A 40 -12.92 3.40 7.20
CA ALA A 40 -14.22 3.41 6.54
C ALA A 40 -14.06 3.30 5.02
N MET A 41 -13.11 4.01 4.47
CA MET A 41 -12.85 4.02 3.04
C MET A 41 -12.39 2.66 2.53
N ILE A 42 -11.49 2.01 3.27
CA ILE A 42 -11.01 0.68 2.92
C ILE A 42 -12.16 -0.33 2.93
N LEU A 43 -13.01 -0.27 3.95
CA LEU A 43 -14.14 -1.18 4.04
C LEU A 43 -15.17 -0.95 2.93
N ASN A 44 -15.39 0.31 2.54
CA ASN A 44 -16.34 0.65 1.49
C ASN A 44 -15.81 0.40 0.08
N ARG A 45 -14.55 0.67 -0.15
CA ARG A 45 -13.96 0.63 -1.50
C ARG A 45 -13.31 -0.70 -1.82
N ASN A 46 -12.97 -1.48 -0.80
CA ASN A 46 -12.31 -2.77 -0.96
C ASN A 46 -11.13 -2.69 -1.94
N PRO A 47 -10.15 -1.82 -1.67
CA PRO A 47 -9.03 -1.61 -2.59
C PRO A 47 -8.10 -2.81 -2.65
N ASP A 48 -7.36 -2.91 -3.73
CA ASP A 48 -6.34 -3.94 -3.87
C ASP A 48 -5.08 -3.59 -3.06
N ILE A 49 -4.76 -2.31 -3.02
CA ILE A 49 -3.56 -1.80 -2.35
C ILE A 49 -3.95 -0.61 -1.47
N VAL A 50 -3.37 -0.55 -0.29
CA VAL A 50 -3.46 0.63 0.59
C VAL A 50 -2.04 1.16 0.78
N ILE A 51 -1.84 2.43 0.48
CA ILE A 51 -0.58 3.12 0.77
C ILE A 51 -0.85 3.99 1.99
N LEU A 52 -0.22 3.65 3.09
CA LEU A 52 -0.57 4.16 4.42
C LEU A 52 0.65 4.76 5.10
N ASN A 53 0.54 6.02 5.51
CA ASN A 53 1.56 6.62 6.36
C ASN A 53 1.41 6.04 7.77
N SER A 54 2.53 5.66 8.39
CA SER A 54 2.52 5.12 9.75
C SER A 54 2.03 6.14 10.77
N SER A 55 2.04 7.43 10.41
CA SER A 55 1.63 8.53 11.28
C SER A 55 0.53 9.31 10.60
N LEU A 56 -0.72 9.07 10.99
CA LEU A 56 -1.89 9.83 10.51
C LEU A 56 -2.18 10.98 11.45
N ARG A 57 -3.15 11.83 11.08
CA ARG A 57 -3.50 13.02 11.86
C ARG A 57 -3.76 12.71 13.33
N ASP A 58 -4.45 11.63 13.61
CA ASP A 58 -4.78 11.22 14.97
C ASP A 58 -3.73 10.28 15.59
N GLY A 59 -2.63 10.03 14.89
CA GLY A 59 -1.54 9.19 15.38
C GLY A 59 -1.81 7.70 15.36
N LEU A 60 -2.88 7.24 14.69
CA LEU A 60 -3.31 5.85 14.76
C LEU A 60 -3.07 5.05 13.47
N GLY A 61 -2.05 5.42 12.69
CA GLY A 61 -1.75 4.71 11.44
C GLY A 61 -1.46 3.24 11.63
N ILE A 62 -0.68 2.88 12.64
CA ILE A 62 -0.36 1.48 12.92
C ILE A 62 -1.59 0.70 13.38
N GLU A 63 -2.52 1.37 14.09
CA GLU A 63 -3.77 0.74 14.51
C GLU A 63 -4.63 0.39 13.30
N VAL A 64 -4.68 1.26 12.30
CA VAL A 64 -5.38 0.98 11.04
C VAL A 64 -4.78 -0.25 10.39
N LEU A 65 -3.47 -0.31 10.32
CA LEU A 65 -2.75 -1.43 9.72
C LEU A 65 -3.13 -2.75 10.39
N ARG A 66 -3.11 -2.79 11.74
CA ARG A 66 -3.49 -3.99 12.48
C ARG A 66 -4.92 -4.40 12.19
N HIS A 67 -5.82 -3.43 12.16
CA HIS A 67 -7.25 -3.69 11.94
C HIS A 67 -7.49 -4.26 10.54
N ILE A 68 -6.90 -3.65 9.53
CA ILE A 68 -7.11 -4.05 8.15
C ILE A 68 -6.52 -5.44 7.88
N LYS A 69 -5.40 -5.76 8.50
CA LYS A 69 -4.79 -7.08 8.30
C LYS A 69 -5.60 -8.23 8.91
N ARG A 70 -6.58 -7.92 9.75
CA ARG A 70 -7.49 -8.94 10.30
C ARG A 70 -8.66 -9.24 9.39
N LEU A 71 -8.84 -8.49 8.31
CA LEU A 71 -9.91 -8.77 7.35
C LEU A 71 -9.70 -10.13 6.72
N MET A 72 -10.77 -10.76 6.29
CA MET A 72 -10.72 -12.09 5.68
C MET A 72 -9.86 -12.11 4.43
N VAL A 73 -9.95 -11.07 3.61
CA VAL A 73 -9.10 -10.87 2.44
C VAL A 73 -8.51 -9.47 2.53
N PRO A 74 -7.40 -9.31 3.22
CA PRO A 74 -6.82 -7.99 3.39
C PRO A 74 -6.18 -7.49 2.11
N PRO A 75 -6.19 -6.17 1.88
CA PRO A 75 -5.44 -5.59 0.77
C PRO A 75 -3.93 -5.71 1.03
N THR A 76 -3.14 -5.54 -0.02
CA THR A 76 -1.70 -5.36 0.14
C THR A 76 -1.47 -4.00 0.78
N ILE A 77 -0.69 -3.93 1.84
CA ILE A 77 -0.43 -2.66 2.54
C ILE A 77 1.01 -2.25 2.37
N ILE A 78 1.19 -1.08 1.77
CA ILE A 78 2.48 -0.42 1.63
C ILE A 78 2.51 0.72 2.63
N VAL A 79 3.41 0.64 3.60
CA VAL A 79 3.58 1.71 4.57
C VAL A 79 4.63 2.68 4.05
N VAL A 80 4.32 3.98 4.11
CA VAL A 80 5.31 5.03 3.89
C VAL A 80 5.52 5.73 5.22
N THR A 81 6.75 6.13 5.51
CA THR A 81 7.06 6.70 6.81
C THR A 81 8.09 7.80 6.72
N ASP A 82 7.92 8.83 7.57
CA ASP A 82 8.92 9.87 7.77
C ASP A 82 9.89 9.47 8.88
N ASP A 83 9.57 8.41 9.62
CA ASP A 83 10.39 7.93 10.73
C ASP A 83 11.18 6.70 10.28
N PRO A 84 12.48 6.86 9.95
CA PRO A 84 13.30 5.75 9.47
C PRO A 84 13.85 4.87 10.59
N SER A 85 13.45 5.10 11.84
CA SER A 85 13.98 4.33 12.96
C SER A 85 13.64 2.85 12.84
N ARG A 86 14.53 2.02 13.39
CA ARG A 86 14.31 0.58 13.41
C ARG A 86 13.04 0.23 14.20
N ASP A 87 12.79 0.93 15.30
CA ASP A 87 11.64 0.66 16.15
C ASP A 87 10.34 0.87 15.36
N ASN A 88 10.26 1.95 14.61
CA ASN A 88 9.08 2.22 13.78
C ASN A 88 8.90 1.15 12.70
N LYS A 89 9.98 0.80 12.01
CA LYS A 89 9.94 -0.22 10.96
C LYS A 89 9.53 -1.57 11.53
N THR A 90 10.07 -1.93 12.70
CA THR A 90 9.70 -3.17 13.38
C THR A 90 8.23 -3.17 13.76
N SER A 91 7.73 -2.07 14.33
CA SER A 91 6.33 -1.96 14.70
C SER A 91 5.41 -2.13 13.49
N CYS A 92 5.74 -1.50 12.38
CA CYS A 92 4.95 -1.60 11.15
C CYS A 92 4.99 -3.03 10.60
N SER A 93 6.16 -3.65 10.60
CA SER A 93 6.31 -5.03 10.13
C SER A 93 5.49 -6.00 10.97
N LEU A 94 5.58 -5.88 12.29
CA LEU A 94 4.82 -6.74 13.21
C LEU A 94 3.32 -6.52 13.09
N ALA A 95 2.90 -5.31 12.73
CA ALA A 95 1.50 -5.01 12.53
C ALA A 95 0.95 -5.55 11.20
N GLY A 96 1.84 -6.00 10.32
CA GLY A 96 1.43 -6.67 9.09
C GLY A 96 1.69 -5.92 7.79
N ALA A 97 2.55 -4.88 7.80
CA ALA A 97 2.90 -4.18 6.56
C ALA A 97 3.56 -5.17 5.59
N ASP A 98 3.12 -5.14 4.34
CA ASP A 98 3.72 -5.97 3.30
C ASP A 98 5.00 -5.33 2.77
N PHE A 99 5.05 -4.00 2.71
CA PHE A 99 6.21 -3.23 2.30
C PHE A 99 6.30 -1.97 3.15
N ILE A 100 7.52 -1.51 3.40
CA ILE A 100 7.77 -0.28 4.17
C ILE A 100 8.82 0.54 3.41
N PHE A 101 8.48 1.80 3.12
CA PHE A 101 9.38 2.71 2.42
C PHE A 101 9.52 4.03 3.16
N GLU A 102 10.70 4.62 3.09
CA GLU A 102 10.93 5.97 3.60
C GLU A 102 10.37 6.97 2.59
N LYS A 103 9.53 7.86 3.07
CA LYS A 103 8.77 8.80 2.25
C LYS A 103 9.68 9.74 1.46
N SER A 104 10.77 10.20 2.07
CA SER A 104 11.64 11.20 1.47
C SER A 104 12.66 10.65 0.47
N THR A 105 13.01 9.37 0.57
CA THR A 105 14.13 8.82 -0.20
C THR A 105 13.77 7.60 -1.04
N GLU A 106 12.62 6.98 -0.80
CA GLU A 106 12.28 5.71 -1.44
C GLU A 106 10.99 5.75 -2.26
N ASP A 107 10.51 6.93 -2.63
CA ASP A 107 9.26 7.05 -3.37
C ASP A 107 9.29 6.31 -4.71
N HIS A 108 10.42 6.32 -5.41
CA HIS A 108 10.51 5.60 -6.68
C HIS A 108 10.51 4.09 -6.49
N LYS A 109 11.04 3.59 -5.38
CA LYS A 109 10.96 2.17 -5.05
C LYS A 109 9.52 1.75 -4.80
N MET A 110 8.75 2.62 -4.15
CA MET A 110 7.34 2.38 -3.92
C MET A 110 6.57 2.29 -5.25
N ILE A 111 6.83 3.22 -6.16
CA ILE A 111 6.20 3.19 -7.49
C ILE A 111 6.57 1.90 -8.23
N SER A 112 7.83 1.50 -8.18
CA SER A 112 8.28 0.26 -8.82
C SER A 112 7.58 -0.95 -8.24
N THR A 113 7.38 -0.96 -6.91
CA THR A 113 6.66 -2.04 -6.23
C THR A 113 5.22 -2.12 -6.71
N VAL A 114 4.54 -0.97 -6.82
CA VAL A 114 3.17 -0.95 -7.33
C VAL A 114 3.13 -1.51 -8.76
N ARG A 115 4.09 -1.14 -9.60
CA ARG A 115 4.14 -1.68 -10.97
C ARG A 115 4.26 -3.19 -10.97
N LEU A 116 5.09 -3.74 -10.10
CA LEU A 116 5.25 -5.19 -10.00
C LEU A 116 3.96 -5.86 -9.53
N LEU A 117 3.26 -5.25 -8.57
CA LEU A 117 2.00 -5.78 -8.06
C LEU A 117 0.90 -5.73 -9.12
N CYS A 118 1.03 -4.86 -10.10
CA CYS A 118 0.05 -4.71 -11.18
C CYS A 118 0.28 -5.63 -12.36
N ILE A 119 1.32 -6.46 -12.34
CA ILE A 119 1.54 -7.44 -13.40
C ILE A 119 0.34 -8.38 -13.42
N PRO A 120 -0.34 -8.53 -14.56
CA PRO A 120 -1.49 -9.42 -14.63
C PRO A 120 -1.14 -10.84 -14.21
N HIS A 121 -2.04 -11.46 -13.46
CA HIS A 121 -1.85 -12.81 -12.98
C HIS A 121 -1.49 -13.77 -14.10
N LYS A 122 -2.12 -13.62 -15.26
CA LYS A 122 -1.84 -14.42 -16.43
C LYS A 122 -0.38 -14.34 -16.86
N GLN A 123 0.19 -13.13 -16.88
CA GLN A 123 1.59 -12.93 -17.23
C GLN A 123 2.52 -13.51 -16.17
N ALA A 124 2.16 -13.34 -14.91
CA ALA A 124 2.94 -13.90 -13.82
C ALA A 124 2.98 -15.42 -13.90
N GLN A 125 1.85 -16.03 -14.21
CA GLN A 125 1.80 -17.48 -14.40
C GLN A 125 2.62 -17.94 -15.60
N SER A 126 2.62 -17.16 -16.67
CA SER A 126 3.42 -17.47 -17.84
C SER A 126 4.90 -17.44 -17.54
N LEU A 127 5.33 -16.50 -16.73
CA LEU A 127 6.72 -16.39 -16.33
C LEU A 127 7.15 -17.59 -15.48
N ASP A 128 6.24 -18.11 -14.68
CA ASP A 128 6.50 -19.25 -13.82
C ASP A 128 6.34 -20.59 -14.54
N SER A 129 5.67 -20.57 -15.66
CA SER A 129 5.27 -21.77 -16.35
C SER A 129 6.36 -22.80 -16.59
N PRO A 130 7.54 -22.42 -17.05
CA PRO A 130 8.59 -23.39 -17.31
C PRO A 130 9.04 -24.13 -16.06
N VAL A 131 8.77 -23.52 -14.95
CA VAL A 131 9.16 -24.06 -13.67
C VAL A 131 8.01 -24.80 -13.05
N ALA A 132 6.87 -24.20 -13.17
CA ALA A 132 5.67 -24.62 -12.46
C ALA A 132 5.16 -25.93 -12.97
N THR A 133 5.36 -26.16 -14.20
CA THR A 133 4.84 -27.39 -14.69
C THR A 133 5.48 -28.53 -14.05
N LEU A 134 6.10 -28.22 -13.34
CA LEU A 134 6.56 -29.10 -12.62
C LEU A 134 5.79 -29.61 -11.73
N ASP A 135 5.07 -29.31 -11.98
CA ASP A 135 4.57 -29.62 -11.69
C ASP A 135 4.27 -30.36 -11.62
N GLU A 136 4.59 -30.26 -11.75
CA GLU A 136 4.64 -30.45 -12.10
C GLU A 136 4.77 -30.91 -12.07
#